data_48f4745883df93a4ca66dc61917414f7
#
_entry.id   48f4745883df93a4ca66dc61917414f7
#
_cell.length_a   1.000
_cell.length_b   1.000
_cell.length_c   1.000
_cell.angle_alpha   90.00
_cell.angle_beta   90.00
_cell.angle_gamma   90.00
#
_symmetry.space_group_name_H-M   'P 1'
#
loop_
_entity.id
_entity.type
_entity.pdbx_description
1 polymer ?
#
loop_
_entity_poly.entity_id
_entity_poly.type
_entity_poly.pdbx_seq_one_letter_code
_entity_poly.pdbx_strand_id
1 'polypeptide(L)'
;MMATYHSGVHKYAIFLVLWAAVLLTAGALVTSEDAALAVPDWPLSYGTLNPPMVGGIAFEHSHRLIAAGLGVLIIGLAFLLWRYEERPWMKWLGVAALIGVIFQGILGGLTVLKLLHYWLPVMHACTAEIEFAILVSIAFFTSHWYMQSLPQYTDHGSLSIHSIVTLNAIVIFFQVLVGAGFRHKYLSLKPHVFGALIVLAMVLWTAATLRRRFPEVREIARVRILLHSLVGIQILLGIVALWTRIKSADDPQPLPPVVFSTVIHTVVGATLFAASIVTVLVCYRLVPTKREVIFATTKGEVPA
;
A
#
# COMPACT_ATOMS: atom_id res chain seq x y z
N MET A 1 -2.72 27.87 12.64
CA MET A 1 -1.29 27.97 12.29
C MET A 1 -0.99 26.92 11.23
N MET A 2 -0.36 27.29 10.10
CA MET A 2 0.16 26.30 9.14
C MET A 2 1.38 25.63 9.77
N ALA A 3 1.44 24.31 9.77
CA ALA A 3 2.58 23.57 10.31
C ALA A 3 3.84 23.86 9.47
N THR A 4 4.99 23.90 10.14
CA THR A 4 6.28 24.22 9.51
C THR A 4 6.73 23.05 8.61
N TYR A 5 7.12 23.35 7.37
CA TYR A 5 7.68 22.34 6.47
C TYR A 5 9.11 21.96 6.84
N HIS A 6 9.33 20.67 7.10
CA HIS A 6 10.65 20.10 7.38
C HIS A 6 11.08 19.16 6.24
N SER A 7 11.94 19.67 5.33
CA SER A 7 12.39 18.90 4.16
C SER A 7 13.10 17.59 4.53
N GLY A 8 13.83 17.56 5.65
CA GLY A 8 14.49 16.35 6.16
C GLY A 8 13.50 15.25 6.53
N VAL A 9 12.42 15.60 7.23
CA VAL A 9 11.36 14.64 7.61
C VAL A 9 10.66 14.08 6.38
N HIS A 10 10.34 14.95 5.41
CA HIS A 10 9.72 14.51 4.16
C HIS A 10 10.62 13.57 3.34
N LYS A 11 11.90 13.92 3.17
CA LYS A 11 12.87 13.06 2.46
C LYS A 11 13.04 11.70 3.15
N TYR A 12 13.07 11.70 4.48
CA TYR A 12 13.13 10.47 5.26
C TYR A 12 11.87 9.62 5.07
N ALA A 13 10.69 10.23 5.09
CA ALA A 13 9.43 9.52 4.81
C ALA A 13 9.41 8.91 3.38
N ILE A 14 9.87 9.64 2.36
CA ILE A 14 10.02 9.10 0.99
C ILE A 14 10.98 7.90 0.97
N PHE A 15 12.12 8.01 1.67
CA PHE A 15 13.08 6.91 1.76
C PHE A 15 12.45 5.65 2.38
N LEU A 16 11.61 5.81 3.44
CA LEU A 16 10.90 4.68 4.02
C LEU A 16 9.88 4.05 3.05
N VAL A 17 9.18 4.86 2.26
CA VAL A 17 8.26 4.33 1.22
C VAL A 17 9.02 3.46 0.23
N LEU A 18 10.19 3.92 -0.23
CA LEU A 18 11.04 3.14 -1.15
C LEU A 18 11.56 1.86 -0.49
N TRP A 19 12.02 1.95 0.77
CA TRP A 19 12.46 0.77 1.53
C TRP A 19 11.34 -0.25 1.72
N ALA A 20 10.14 0.21 2.06
CA ALA A 20 8.96 -0.64 2.20
C ALA A 20 8.57 -1.30 0.87
N ALA A 21 8.70 -0.61 -0.26
CA ALA A 21 8.49 -1.21 -1.59
C ALA A 21 9.50 -2.33 -1.88
N VAL A 22 10.77 -2.15 -1.50
CA VAL A 22 11.80 -3.21 -1.57
C VAL A 22 11.41 -4.38 -0.67
N LEU A 23 10.93 -4.12 0.55
CA LEU A 23 10.48 -5.16 1.48
C LEU A 23 9.27 -5.94 0.93
N LEU A 24 8.28 -5.26 0.36
CA LEU A 24 7.14 -5.91 -0.29
C LEU A 24 7.59 -6.80 -1.45
N THR A 25 8.57 -6.34 -2.24
CA THR A 25 9.18 -7.14 -3.32
C THR A 25 9.88 -8.38 -2.77
N ALA A 26 10.68 -8.23 -1.70
CA ALA A 26 11.35 -9.35 -1.04
C ALA A 26 10.34 -10.37 -0.48
N GLY A 27 9.25 -9.91 0.17
CA GLY A 27 8.18 -10.79 0.66
C GLY A 27 7.43 -11.50 -0.46
N ALA A 28 7.22 -10.82 -1.59
CA ALA A 28 6.64 -11.43 -2.78
C ALA A 28 7.56 -12.51 -3.37
N LEU A 29 8.88 -12.30 -3.36
CA LEU A 29 9.87 -13.31 -3.75
C LEU A 29 9.84 -14.53 -2.84
N VAL A 30 9.86 -14.35 -1.52
CA VAL A 30 9.76 -15.47 -0.54
C VAL A 30 8.58 -16.38 -0.86
N THR A 31 7.40 -15.80 -1.15
CA THR A 31 6.21 -16.60 -1.48
C THR A 31 6.30 -17.23 -2.87
N SER A 32 6.87 -16.53 -3.87
CA SER A 32 6.95 -17.04 -5.26
C SER A 32 8.03 -18.10 -5.45
N GLU A 33 9.09 -18.06 -4.62
CA GLU A 33 10.17 -19.05 -4.59
C GLU A 33 9.85 -20.24 -3.66
N ASP A 34 8.63 -20.29 -3.11
CA ASP A 34 8.17 -21.29 -2.12
C ASP A 34 9.12 -21.41 -0.90
N ALA A 35 9.72 -20.27 -0.52
CA ALA A 35 10.78 -20.17 0.47
C ALA A 35 10.29 -19.81 1.88
N ALA A 36 8.98 -19.72 2.11
CA ALA A 36 8.39 -19.17 3.35
C ALA A 36 8.64 -20.03 4.61
N LEU A 37 9.15 -21.24 4.50
CA LEU A 37 9.54 -22.14 5.58
C LEU A 37 10.96 -22.68 5.38
N ALA A 38 11.79 -21.99 4.59
CA ALA A 38 13.20 -22.39 4.40
C ALA A 38 14.02 -22.21 5.67
N VAL A 39 13.56 -21.37 6.61
CA VAL A 39 14.17 -21.12 7.92
C VAL A 39 13.15 -21.46 9.01
N PRO A 40 13.38 -22.51 9.84
CA PRO A 40 12.38 -23.04 10.75
C PRO A 40 12.21 -22.25 12.05
N ASP A 41 13.14 -21.38 12.40
CA ASP A 41 13.19 -20.59 13.63
C ASP A 41 12.91 -19.10 13.40
N TRP A 42 12.61 -18.39 14.47
CA TRP A 42 12.38 -16.95 14.48
C TRP A 42 12.70 -16.39 15.89
N PRO A 43 13.32 -15.22 16.05
CA PRO A 43 13.65 -14.20 15.04
C PRO A 43 14.94 -14.45 14.26
N LEU A 44 15.79 -15.34 14.71
CA LEU A 44 17.05 -15.72 14.07
C LEU A 44 16.80 -16.67 12.87
N SER A 45 17.87 -17.04 12.19
CA SER A 45 17.87 -18.01 11.11
C SER A 45 18.88 -19.11 11.43
N TYR A 46 18.40 -20.30 11.79
CA TYR A 46 19.21 -21.39 12.33
C TYR A 46 20.06 -20.97 13.56
N GLY A 47 19.44 -20.18 14.45
CA GLY A 47 20.09 -19.67 15.65
C GLY A 47 21.15 -18.61 15.42
N THR A 48 21.34 -18.11 14.19
CA THR A 48 22.39 -17.14 13.82
C THR A 48 21.85 -15.94 13.03
N LEU A 49 22.63 -14.85 13.03
CA LEU A 49 22.41 -13.68 12.16
C LEU A 49 23.08 -13.84 10.78
N ASN A 50 23.90 -14.85 10.59
CA ASN A 50 24.64 -15.10 9.35
C ASN A 50 24.51 -16.58 8.92
N PRO A 51 23.31 -17.04 8.52
CA PRO A 51 23.10 -18.39 8.01
C PRO A 51 23.71 -18.55 6.61
N PRO A 52 23.89 -19.80 6.11
CA PRO A 52 24.30 -20.02 4.73
C PRO A 52 23.25 -19.47 3.76
N MET A 53 23.65 -18.53 2.90
CA MET A 53 22.77 -17.83 1.94
C MET A 53 22.57 -18.67 0.67
N VAL A 54 21.88 -19.81 0.78
CA VAL A 54 21.63 -20.74 -0.33
C VAL A 54 20.14 -21.03 -0.49
N GLY A 55 19.68 -21.16 -1.73
CA GLY A 55 18.29 -21.52 -2.06
C GLY A 55 17.26 -20.62 -1.34
N GLY A 56 16.22 -21.24 -0.78
CA GLY A 56 15.13 -20.53 -0.07
C GLY A 56 15.61 -19.74 1.15
N ILE A 57 16.69 -20.16 1.81
CA ILE A 57 17.27 -19.44 2.97
C ILE A 57 17.68 -18.03 2.58
N ALA A 58 18.28 -17.85 1.38
CA ALA A 58 18.70 -16.56 0.90
C ALA A 58 17.52 -15.58 0.76
N PHE A 59 16.37 -16.04 0.25
CA PHE A 59 15.16 -15.21 0.10
C PHE A 59 14.53 -14.86 1.46
N GLU A 60 14.31 -15.87 2.30
CA GLU A 60 13.63 -15.67 3.59
C GLU A 60 14.48 -14.84 4.55
N HIS A 61 15.78 -15.15 4.68
CA HIS A 61 16.67 -14.40 5.56
C HIS A 61 16.86 -12.95 5.08
N SER A 62 17.04 -12.71 3.78
CA SER A 62 17.11 -11.35 3.23
C SER A 62 15.86 -10.55 3.51
N HIS A 63 14.67 -11.16 3.35
CA HIS A 63 13.40 -10.52 3.71
C HIS A 63 13.36 -10.11 5.18
N ARG A 64 13.79 -10.98 6.10
CA ARG A 64 13.86 -10.70 7.54
C ARG A 64 14.82 -9.54 7.86
N LEU A 65 16.00 -9.49 7.21
CA LEU A 65 16.96 -8.40 7.40
C LEU A 65 16.41 -7.06 6.91
N ILE A 66 15.79 -7.04 5.73
CA ILE A 66 15.17 -5.83 5.18
C ILE A 66 14.02 -5.37 6.08
N ALA A 67 13.22 -6.30 6.63
CA ALA A 67 12.14 -6.03 7.57
C ALA A 67 12.65 -5.44 8.89
N ALA A 68 13.71 -6.01 9.47
CA ALA A 68 14.37 -5.50 10.66
C ALA A 68 14.90 -4.07 10.43
N GLY A 69 15.53 -3.84 9.27
CA GLY A 69 15.98 -2.52 8.84
C GLY A 69 14.82 -1.50 8.77
N LEU A 70 13.69 -1.89 8.18
CA LEU A 70 12.48 -1.04 8.15
C LEU A 70 11.98 -0.73 9.56
N GLY A 71 11.98 -1.70 10.47
CA GLY A 71 11.60 -1.50 11.87
C GLY A 71 12.44 -0.42 12.56
N VAL A 72 13.77 -0.48 12.41
CA VAL A 72 14.69 0.52 12.95
C VAL A 72 14.43 1.89 12.32
N LEU A 73 14.20 1.94 11.01
CA LEU A 73 13.91 3.19 10.30
C LEU A 73 12.57 3.79 10.73
N ILE A 74 11.55 3.00 11.01
CA ILE A 74 10.25 3.51 11.51
C ILE A 74 10.37 4.06 12.93
N ILE A 75 11.22 3.49 13.80
CA ILE A 75 11.55 4.11 15.09
C ILE A 75 12.12 5.52 14.87
N GLY A 76 13.06 5.67 13.94
CA GLY A 76 13.59 6.97 13.54
C GLY A 76 12.50 7.93 13.03
N LEU A 77 11.57 7.44 12.20
CA LEU A 77 10.45 8.24 11.71
C LEU A 77 9.54 8.72 12.85
N ALA A 78 9.16 7.82 13.76
CA ALA A 78 8.32 8.17 14.91
C ALA A 78 8.99 9.25 15.78
N PHE A 79 10.31 9.10 16.03
CA PHE A 79 11.10 10.12 16.74
C PHE A 79 11.12 11.47 16.00
N LEU A 80 11.38 11.46 14.68
CA LEU A 80 11.41 12.70 13.88
C LEU A 80 10.05 13.40 13.85
N LEU A 81 8.96 12.65 13.69
CA LEU A 81 7.60 13.20 13.75
C LEU A 81 7.29 13.75 15.15
N TRP A 82 7.71 13.05 16.20
CA TRP A 82 7.48 13.54 17.58
C TRP A 82 8.24 14.84 17.85
N ARG A 83 9.45 14.97 17.34
CA ARG A 83 10.35 16.11 17.58
C ARG A 83 10.04 17.35 16.73
N TYR A 84 9.66 17.15 15.46
CA TYR A 84 9.58 18.24 14.49
C TYR A 84 8.16 18.52 13.99
N GLU A 85 7.21 17.61 14.19
CA GLU A 85 5.84 17.81 13.71
C GLU A 85 5.01 18.53 14.78
N GLU A 86 4.27 19.56 14.36
CA GLU A 86 3.41 20.35 15.24
C GLU A 86 1.99 19.77 15.37
N ARG A 87 1.53 19.02 14.34
CA ARG A 87 0.19 18.43 14.30
C ARG A 87 0.12 17.18 15.18
N PRO A 88 -0.70 17.15 16.26
CA PRO A 88 -0.74 15.98 17.16
C PRO A 88 -1.12 14.68 16.45
N TRP A 89 -2.08 14.74 15.53
CA TRP A 89 -2.52 13.56 14.80
C TRP A 89 -1.41 12.93 13.92
N MET A 90 -0.47 13.74 13.39
CA MET A 90 0.68 13.23 12.65
C MET A 90 1.67 12.49 13.54
N LYS A 91 1.86 12.95 14.78
CA LYS A 91 2.68 12.24 15.79
C LYS A 91 2.08 10.86 16.05
N TRP A 92 0.76 10.81 16.24
CA TRP A 92 0.06 9.54 16.43
C TRP A 92 0.06 8.65 15.19
N LEU A 93 0.09 9.22 13.98
CA LEU A 93 0.25 8.44 12.76
C LEU A 93 1.64 7.77 12.70
N GLY A 94 2.70 8.46 13.17
CA GLY A 94 4.03 7.86 13.34
C GLY A 94 4.06 6.74 14.39
N VAL A 95 3.30 6.88 15.49
CA VAL A 95 3.13 5.81 16.49
C VAL A 95 2.35 4.64 15.90
N ALA A 96 1.33 4.90 15.08
CA ALA A 96 0.57 3.86 14.39
C ALA A 96 1.46 3.05 13.44
N ALA A 97 2.35 3.70 12.67
CA ALA A 97 3.35 3.01 11.86
C ALA A 97 4.28 2.14 12.71
N LEU A 98 4.73 2.63 13.87
CA LEU A 98 5.58 1.84 14.76
C LEU A 98 4.84 0.61 15.33
N ILE A 99 3.60 0.77 15.75
CA ILE A 99 2.75 -0.36 16.19
C ILE A 99 2.52 -1.34 15.03
N GLY A 100 2.25 -0.82 13.83
CA GLY A 100 2.05 -1.61 12.62
C GLY A 100 3.26 -2.48 12.29
N VAL A 101 4.46 -1.94 12.27
CA VAL A 101 5.68 -2.73 11.97
C VAL A 101 6.00 -3.76 13.04
N ILE A 102 5.74 -3.48 14.33
CA ILE A 102 5.86 -4.46 15.41
C ILE A 102 4.87 -5.61 15.18
N PHE A 103 3.62 -5.28 14.87
CA PHE A 103 2.58 -6.26 14.56
C PHE A 103 2.94 -7.11 13.34
N GLN A 104 3.54 -6.49 12.29
CA GLN A 104 4.08 -7.19 11.14
C GLN A 104 5.17 -8.20 11.52
N GLY A 105 6.11 -7.82 12.38
CA GLY A 105 7.13 -8.73 12.89
C GLY A 105 6.53 -9.94 13.62
N ILE A 106 5.55 -9.70 14.50
CA ILE A 106 4.84 -10.77 15.22
C ILE A 106 4.09 -11.69 14.25
N LEU A 107 3.33 -11.15 13.31
CA LEU A 107 2.65 -11.96 12.29
C LEU A 107 3.63 -12.77 11.44
N GLY A 108 4.73 -12.14 11.00
CA GLY A 108 5.78 -12.82 10.25
C GLY A 108 6.39 -13.99 11.05
N GLY A 109 6.70 -13.78 12.33
CA GLY A 109 7.16 -14.86 13.22
C GLY A 109 6.12 -15.97 13.37
N LEU A 110 4.85 -15.63 13.57
CA LEU A 110 3.76 -16.59 13.70
C LEU A 110 3.53 -17.41 12.41
N THR A 111 3.74 -16.83 11.22
CA THR A 111 3.62 -17.59 9.95
C THR A 111 4.64 -18.73 9.89
N VAL A 112 5.85 -18.51 10.40
CA VAL A 112 6.89 -19.54 10.48
C VAL A 112 6.62 -20.53 11.59
N LEU A 113 6.47 -20.05 12.83
CA LEU A 113 6.32 -20.90 14.02
C LEU A 113 5.02 -21.74 14.02
N LYS A 114 4.00 -21.32 13.29
CA LYS A 114 2.74 -22.04 13.09
C LYS A 114 2.63 -22.72 11.72
N LEU A 115 3.77 -22.88 11.01
CA LEU A 115 3.88 -23.59 9.74
C LEU A 115 2.83 -23.12 8.70
N LEU A 116 2.73 -21.81 8.49
CA LEU A 116 1.77 -21.15 7.59
C LEU A 116 0.30 -21.48 7.92
N HIS A 117 -0.01 -21.70 9.22
CA HIS A 117 -1.34 -22.11 9.64
C HIS A 117 -2.41 -21.06 9.32
N TYR A 118 -3.51 -21.50 8.66
CA TYR A 118 -4.70 -20.71 8.33
C TYR A 118 -4.39 -19.33 7.71
N TRP A 119 -5.15 -18.30 8.10
CA TRP A 119 -5.10 -16.95 7.54
C TRP A 119 -3.88 -16.13 7.94
N LEU A 120 -2.92 -16.66 8.71
CA LEU A 120 -1.74 -15.90 9.16
C LEU A 120 -0.94 -15.28 8.00
N PRO A 121 -0.59 -16.00 6.91
CA PRO A 121 0.10 -15.40 5.78
C PRO A 121 -0.74 -14.35 5.06
N VAL A 122 -2.06 -14.56 4.98
CA VAL A 122 -2.99 -13.59 4.36
C VAL A 122 -3.07 -12.31 5.20
N MET A 123 -3.20 -12.45 6.53
CA MET A 123 -3.20 -11.30 7.45
C MET A 123 -1.87 -10.55 7.38
N HIS A 124 -0.74 -11.26 7.39
CA HIS A 124 0.59 -10.66 7.26
C HIS A 124 0.70 -9.86 5.96
N ALA A 125 0.29 -10.41 4.82
CA ALA A 125 0.28 -9.73 3.53
C ALA A 125 -0.63 -8.48 3.52
N CYS A 126 -1.88 -8.61 4.00
CA CYS A 126 -2.85 -7.49 3.99
C CYS A 126 -2.47 -6.37 4.94
N THR A 127 -1.93 -6.68 6.12
CA THR A 127 -1.48 -5.65 7.06
C THR A 127 -0.18 -4.98 6.61
N ALA A 128 0.67 -5.66 5.82
CA ALA A 128 1.81 -5.03 5.15
C ALA A 128 1.38 -3.96 4.14
N GLU A 129 0.29 -4.18 3.42
CA GLU A 129 -0.30 -3.18 2.51
C GLU A 129 -0.84 -1.96 3.28
N ILE A 130 -1.47 -2.18 4.44
CA ILE A 130 -1.93 -1.09 5.32
C ILE A 130 -0.74 -0.29 5.84
N GLU A 131 0.33 -0.96 6.28
CA GLU A 131 1.55 -0.31 6.74
C GLU A 131 2.19 0.52 5.62
N PHE A 132 2.28 -0.03 4.40
CA PHE A 132 2.75 0.69 3.23
C PHE A 132 1.90 1.94 2.94
N ALA A 133 0.57 1.83 3.01
CA ALA A 133 -0.35 2.95 2.85
C ALA A 133 -0.19 4.03 3.94
N ILE A 134 0.11 3.65 5.19
CA ILE A 134 0.43 4.58 6.27
C ILE A 134 1.71 5.36 5.96
N LEU A 135 2.79 4.68 5.53
CA LEU A 135 4.04 5.33 5.17
C LEU A 135 3.87 6.29 3.97
N VAL A 136 3.12 5.88 2.95
CA VAL A 136 2.76 6.75 1.81
C VAL A 136 1.95 7.96 2.28
N SER A 137 1.02 7.78 3.21
CA SER A 137 0.23 8.88 3.78
C SER A 137 1.11 9.85 4.58
N ILE A 138 2.07 9.35 5.37
CA ILE A 138 3.03 10.20 6.09
C ILE A 138 3.89 11.00 5.10
N ALA A 139 4.39 10.36 4.03
CA ALA A 139 5.13 11.05 2.98
C ALA A 139 4.28 12.13 2.28
N PHE A 140 3.02 11.86 2.02
CA PHE A 140 2.09 12.83 1.46
C PHE A 140 1.85 14.02 2.42
N PHE A 141 1.53 13.77 3.67
CA PHE A 141 1.22 14.80 4.67
C PHE A 141 2.43 15.64 5.08
N THR A 142 3.66 15.14 4.94
CA THR A 142 4.90 15.87 5.17
C THR A 142 5.39 16.62 3.93
N SER A 143 4.75 16.46 2.76
CA SER A 143 5.16 17.09 1.52
C SER A 143 4.96 18.60 1.53
N HIS A 144 5.85 19.31 0.82
CA HIS A 144 5.72 20.75 0.63
C HIS A 144 4.38 21.11 -0.03
N TRP A 145 3.92 20.30 -1.00
CA TRP A 145 2.64 20.51 -1.67
C TRP A 145 1.47 20.49 -0.68
N TYR A 146 1.42 19.52 0.25
CA TYR A 146 0.34 19.44 1.23
C TYR A 146 0.33 20.64 2.20
N MET A 147 1.50 21.20 2.54
CA MET A 147 1.66 22.33 3.47
C MET A 147 1.32 23.69 2.86
N GLN A 148 1.20 23.79 1.53
CA GLN A 148 0.85 25.05 0.86
C GLN A 148 -0.62 25.41 1.03
N SER A 149 -0.92 26.68 0.92
CA SER A 149 -2.28 27.16 0.70
C SER A 149 -2.68 26.82 -0.73
N LEU A 150 -3.70 25.98 -0.88
CA LEU A 150 -4.17 25.48 -2.18
C LEU A 150 -5.59 25.98 -2.45
N PRO A 151 -5.93 26.24 -3.74
CA PRO A 151 -7.31 26.54 -4.10
C PRO A 151 -8.23 25.39 -3.73
N GLN A 152 -9.45 25.74 -3.31
CA GLN A 152 -10.48 24.77 -2.96
C GLN A 152 -11.51 24.70 -4.08
N TYR A 153 -12.01 23.49 -4.36
CA TYR A 153 -12.96 23.24 -5.44
C TYR A 153 -14.26 22.68 -4.89
N THR A 154 -15.39 23.13 -5.41
CA THR A 154 -16.71 22.66 -4.97
C THR A 154 -17.13 21.41 -5.73
N ASP A 155 -17.61 20.40 -5.01
CA ASP A 155 -18.22 19.20 -5.59
C ASP A 155 -19.74 19.37 -5.72
N HIS A 156 -20.23 19.45 -6.95
CA HIS A 156 -21.66 19.59 -7.28
C HIS A 156 -22.35 18.23 -7.54
N GLY A 157 -21.66 17.11 -7.29
CA GLY A 157 -22.24 15.80 -7.52
C GLY A 157 -23.26 15.36 -6.46
N SER A 158 -24.23 14.52 -6.84
CA SER A 158 -25.19 13.91 -5.91
C SER A 158 -24.50 12.99 -4.89
N LEU A 159 -23.60 12.12 -5.35
CA LEU A 159 -22.68 11.39 -4.50
C LEU A 159 -21.40 12.20 -4.32
N SER A 160 -20.98 12.39 -3.07
CA SER A 160 -19.75 13.09 -2.73
C SER A 160 -18.54 12.42 -3.39
N ILE A 161 -17.61 13.22 -3.92
CA ILE A 161 -16.36 12.70 -4.47
C ILE A 161 -15.57 11.94 -3.40
N HIS A 162 -15.60 12.38 -2.14
CA HIS A 162 -14.98 11.69 -1.02
C HIS A 162 -15.49 10.25 -0.86
N SER A 163 -16.82 10.07 -0.94
CA SER A 163 -17.43 8.73 -0.86
C SER A 163 -16.98 7.84 -2.02
N ILE A 164 -16.90 8.39 -3.24
CA ILE A 164 -16.51 7.63 -4.43
C ILE A 164 -15.04 7.18 -4.33
N VAL A 165 -14.11 8.09 -4.01
CA VAL A 165 -12.68 7.73 -3.92
C VAL A 165 -12.39 6.84 -2.72
N THR A 166 -13.09 7.03 -1.60
CA THR A 166 -12.97 6.15 -0.41
C THR A 166 -13.49 4.76 -0.72
N LEU A 167 -14.67 4.64 -1.36
CA LEU A 167 -15.20 3.35 -1.78
C LEU A 167 -14.26 2.64 -2.75
N ASN A 168 -13.67 3.40 -3.70
CA ASN A 168 -12.67 2.85 -4.61
C ASN A 168 -11.46 2.24 -3.86
N ALA A 169 -10.92 2.94 -2.87
CA ALA A 169 -9.81 2.43 -2.06
C ALA A 169 -10.21 1.18 -1.25
N ILE A 170 -11.42 1.17 -0.68
CA ILE A 170 -11.96 0.02 0.05
C ILE A 170 -12.09 -1.20 -0.89
N VAL A 171 -12.65 -1.02 -2.09
CA VAL A 171 -12.83 -2.11 -3.07
C VAL A 171 -11.47 -2.67 -3.51
N ILE A 172 -10.46 -1.82 -3.73
CA ILE A 172 -9.10 -2.26 -4.07
C ILE A 172 -8.49 -3.05 -2.90
N PHE A 173 -8.66 -2.60 -1.66
CA PHE A 173 -8.17 -3.32 -0.48
C PHE A 173 -8.82 -4.71 -0.33
N PHE A 174 -10.13 -4.83 -0.55
CA PHE A 174 -10.80 -6.13 -0.57
C PHE A 174 -10.26 -7.04 -1.68
N GLN A 175 -9.91 -6.49 -2.84
CA GLN A 175 -9.27 -7.26 -3.90
C GLN A 175 -7.86 -7.73 -3.51
N VAL A 176 -7.10 -6.93 -2.76
CA VAL A 176 -5.82 -7.36 -2.17
C VAL A 176 -6.03 -8.55 -1.25
N LEU A 177 -7.02 -8.50 -0.37
CA LEU A 177 -7.38 -9.60 0.54
C LEU A 177 -7.72 -10.88 -0.23
N VAL A 178 -8.57 -10.78 -1.26
CA VAL A 178 -8.95 -11.93 -2.11
C VAL A 178 -7.74 -12.45 -2.89
N GLY A 179 -6.86 -11.56 -3.38
CA GLY A 179 -5.62 -11.92 -4.06
C GLY A 179 -4.64 -12.66 -3.15
N ALA A 180 -4.46 -12.17 -1.92
CA ALA A 180 -3.64 -12.83 -0.92
C ALA A 180 -4.23 -14.21 -0.53
N GLY A 181 -5.55 -14.30 -0.36
CA GLY A 181 -6.24 -15.57 -0.11
C GLY A 181 -6.03 -16.60 -1.24
N PHE A 182 -6.07 -16.16 -2.49
CA PHE A 182 -5.75 -17.02 -3.65
C PHE A 182 -4.26 -17.41 -3.65
N ARG A 183 -3.36 -16.45 -3.46
CA ARG A 183 -1.92 -16.67 -3.46
C ARG A 183 -1.48 -17.70 -2.41
N HIS A 184 -2.07 -17.65 -1.23
CA HIS A 184 -1.80 -18.58 -0.12
C HIS A 184 -2.69 -19.83 -0.14
N LYS A 185 -3.36 -20.13 -1.27
CA LYS A 185 -4.14 -21.36 -1.50
C LYS A 185 -5.40 -21.54 -0.61
N TYR A 186 -5.88 -20.46 0.02
CA TYR A 186 -7.13 -20.47 0.82
C TYR A 186 -8.38 -20.18 -0.02
N LEU A 187 -8.21 -19.46 -1.14
CA LEU A 187 -9.30 -19.16 -2.06
C LEU A 187 -8.97 -19.70 -3.46
N SER A 188 -10.01 -20.03 -4.22
CA SER A 188 -9.86 -20.36 -5.64
C SER A 188 -9.60 -19.09 -6.47
N LEU A 189 -9.19 -19.25 -7.72
CA LEU A 189 -8.95 -18.15 -8.65
C LEU A 189 -10.21 -17.34 -8.97
N LYS A 190 -11.40 -17.98 -9.01
CA LYS A 190 -12.66 -17.36 -9.45
C LYS A 190 -13.02 -16.06 -8.71
N PRO A 191 -13.03 -16.00 -7.36
CA PRO A 191 -13.27 -14.75 -6.64
C PRO A 191 -12.28 -13.65 -6.98
N HIS A 192 -10.99 -14.00 -7.19
CA HIS A 192 -9.96 -13.02 -7.54
C HIS A 192 -10.20 -12.41 -8.94
N VAL A 193 -10.54 -13.22 -9.93
CA VAL A 193 -10.86 -12.72 -11.29
C VAL A 193 -12.14 -11.89 -11.26
N PHE A 194 -13.19 -12.32 -10.58
CA PHE A 194 -14.43 -11.56 -10.46
C PHE A 194 -14.22 -10.22 -9.75
N GLY A 195 -13.48 -10.22 -8.64
CA GLY A 195 -13.13 -9.00 -7.93
C GLY A 195 -12.26 -8.04 -8.77
N ALA A 196 -11.36 -8.56 -9.61
CA ALA A 196 -10.57 -7.74 -10.53
C ALA A 196 -11.46 -6.97 -11.53
N LEU A 197 -12.56 -7.58 -12.02
CA LEU A 197 -13.53 -6.89 -12.87
C LEU A 197 -14.28 -5.79 -12.12
N ILE A 198 -14.63 -6.03 -10.85
CA ILE A 198 -15.26 -5.01 -9.98
C ILE A 198 -14.29 -3.84 -9.77
N VAL A 199 -13.01 -4.11 -9.45
CA VAL A 199 -11.98 -3.07 -9.29
C VAL A 199 -11.82 -2.28 -10.57
N LEU A 200 -11.74 -2.95 -11.72
CA LEU A 200 -11.63 -2.27 -13.02
C LEU A 200 -12.82 -1.32 -13.24
N ALA A 201 -14.05 -1.80 -13.06
CA ALA A 201 -15.26 -0.98 -13.22
C ALA A 201 -15.26 0.21 -12.23
N MET A 202 -14.86 -0.01 -10.97
CA MET A 202 -14.81 1.02 -9.94
C MET A 202 -13.76 2.08 -10.23
N VAL A 203 -12.56 1.69 -10.65
CA VAL A 203 -11.49 2.62 -11.03
C VAL A 203 -11.89 3.44 -12.27
N LEU A 204 -12.48 2.82 -13.29
CA LEU A 204 -12.96 3.52 -14.49
C LEU A 204 -14.07 4.52 -14.15
N TRP A 205 -15.02 4.13 -13.31
CA TRP A 205 -16.08 5.05 -12.84
C TRP A 205 -15.52 6.22 -12.04
N THR A 206 -14.60 5.95 -11.10
CA THR A 206 -13.91 6.99 -10.32
C THR A 206 -13.14 7.93 -11.24
N ALA A 207 -12.34 7.40 -12.16
CA ALA A 207 -11.56 8.20 -13.11
C ALA A 207 -12.45 9.07 -14.03
N ALA A 208 -13.55 8.51 -14.54
CA ALA A 208 -14.51 9.24 -15.34
C ALA A 208 -15.22 10.35 -14.55
N THR A 209 -15.54 10.09 -13.28
CA THR A 209 -16.17 11.08 -12.39
C THR A 209 -15.23 12.23 -12.06
N LEU A 210 -13.97 11.92 -11.70
CA LEU A 210 -12.92 12.92 -11.47
C LEU A 210 -12.69 13.80 -12.71
N ARG A 211 -12.63 13.18 -13.89
CA ARG A 211 -12.48 13.91 -15.17
C ARG A 211 -13.64 14.87 -15.44
N ARG A 212 -14.88 14.44 -15.18
CA ARG A 212 -16.09 15.24 -15.47
C ARG A 212 -16.27 16.38 -14.49
N ARG A 213 -15.98 16.16 -13.18
CA ARG A 213 -16.24 17.15 -12.14
C ARG A 213 -15.10 18.16 -11.96
N PHE A 214 -13.86 17.74 -12.22
CA PHE A 214 -12.65 18.53 -11.98
C PHE A 214 -11.70 18.52 -13.20
N PRO A 215 -12.19 18.92 -14.41
CA PRO A 215 -11.40 18.78 -15.65
C PRO A 215 -10.12 19.62 -15.63
N GLU A 216 -10.15 20.80 -15.01
CA GLU A 216 -9.04 21.77 -14.99
C GLU A 216 -8.08 21.59 -13.79
N VAL A 217 -8.40 20.70 -12.84
CA VAL A 217 -7.59 20.53 -11.64
C VAL A 217 -6.45 19.55 -11.92
N ARG A 218 -5.26 20.11 -12.10
CA ARG A 218 -4.06 19.37 -12.52
C ARG A 218 -3.67 18.22 -11.56
N GLU A 219 -3.79 18.44 -10.27
CA GLU A 219 -3.45 17.44 -9.24
C GLU A 219 -4.42 16.25 -9.30
N ILE A 220 -5.71 16.53 -9.46
CA ILE A 220 -6.75 15.49 -9.63
C ILE A 220 -6.53 14.75 -10.95
N ALA A 221 -6.15 15.47 -12.02
CA ALA A 221 -5.82 14.83 -13.30
C ALA A 221 -4.64 13.86 -13.18
N ARG A 222 -3.58 14.23 -12.42
CA ARG A 222 -2.40 13.37 -12.19
C ARG A 222 -2.76 12.08 -11.46
N VAL A 223 -3.47 12.15 -10.33
CA VAL A 223 -3.85 10.95 -9.57
C VAL A 223 -4.84 10.09 -10.33
N ARG A 224 -5.75 10.69 -11.11
CA ARG A 224 -6.67 9.99 -12.00
C ARG A 224 -5.93 9.19 -13.09
N ILE A 225 -4.95 9.81 -13.76
CA ILE A 225 -4.15 9.14 -14.80
C ILE A 225 -3.34 8.01 -14.18
N LEU A 226 -2.68 8.25 -13.04
CA LEU A 226 -1.92 7.22 -12.33
C LEU A 226 -2.79 6.00 -11.99
N LEU A 227 -3.96 6.24 -11.38
CA LEU A 227 -4.89 5.18 -10.97
C LEU A 227 -5.38 4.37 -12.18
N HIS A 228 -5.78 5.04 -13.26
CA HIS A 228 -6.24 4.41 -14.50
C HIS A 228 -5.13 3.60 -15.19
N SER A 229 -3.90 4.13 -15.26
CA SER A 229 -2.76 3.43 -15.85
C SER A 229 -2.37 2.19 -15.03
N LEU A 230 -2.34 2.33 -13.70
CA LEU A 230 -1.98 1.22 -12.82
C LEU A 230 -2.98 0.07 -12.88
N VAL A 231 -4.29 0.34 -12.96
CA VAL A 231 -5.28 -0.75 -13.09
C VAL A 231 -5.13 -1.47 -14.43
N GLY A 232 -4.84 -0.75 -15.52
CA GLY A 232 -4.58 -1.36 -16.82
C GLY A 232 -3.35 -2.28 -16.79
N ILE A 233 -2.23 -1.79 -16.22
CA ILE A 233 -1.01 -2.57 -16.02
C ILE A 233 -1.29 -3.79 -15.13
N GLN A 234 -2.03 -3.61 -14.04
CA GLN A 234 -2.36 -4.68 -13.09
C GLN A 234 -3.15 -5.82 -13.74
N ILE A 235 -4.13 -5.49 -14.59
CA ILE A 235 -4.91 -6.50 -15.34
C ILE A 235 -4.01 -7.26 -16.31
N LEU A 236 -3.18 -6.55 -17.08
CA LEU A 236 -2.23 -7.18 -18.01
C LEU A 236 -1.26 -8.13 -17.28
N LEU A 237 -0.69 -7.68 -16.17
CA LEU A 237 0.21 -8.51 -15.35
C LEU A 237 -0.52 -9.72 -14.74
N GLY A 238 -1.79 -9.58 -14.35
CA GLY A 238 -2.62 -10.69 -13.88
C GLY A 238 -2.84 -11.74 -14.97
N ILE A 239 -3.10 -11.31 -16.20
CA ILE A 239 -3.23 -12.20 -17.37
C ILE A 239 -1.90 -12.92 -17.63
N VAL A 240 -0.77 -12.20 -17.62
CA VAL A 240 0.57 -12.79 -17.81
C VAL A 240 0.89 -13.80 -16.70
N ALA A 241 0.62 -13.45 -15.43
CA ALA A 241 0.85 -14.35 -14.31
C ALA A 241 0.00 -15.63 -14.40
N LEU A 242 -1.26 -15.50 -14.82
CA LEU A 242 -2.12 -16.65 -15.05
C LEU A 242 -1.64 -17.50 -16.24
N TRP A 243 -1.26 -16.86 -17.34
CA TRP A 243 -0.78 -17.53 -18.54
C TRP A 243 0.52 -18.31 -18.28
N THR A 244 1.52 -17.71 -17.63
CA THR A 244 2.77 -18.39 -17.26
C THR A 244 2.51 -19.60 -16.37
N ARG A 245 1.61 -19.48 -15.39
CA ARG A 245 1.24 -20.56 -14.48
C ARG A 245 0.54 -21.72 -15.20
N ILE A 246 -0.37 -21.42 -16.16
CA ILE A 246 -1.06 -22.46 -16.93
C ILE A 246 -0.08 -23.18 -17.86
N LYS A 247 0.79 -22.43 -18.54
CA LYS A 247 1.79 -22.97 -19.48
C LYS A 247 2.79 -23.92 -18.82
N SER A 248 3.09 -23.72 -17.53
CA SER A 248 4.06 -24.49 -16.78
C SER A 248 3.43 -25.28 -15.63
N ALA A 249 2.15 -25.66 -15.77
CA ALA A 249 1.42 -26.35 -14.70
C ALA A 249 2.01 -27.72 -14.37
N ASP A 250 2.56 -28.41 -15.37
CA ASP A 250 3.15 -29.75 -15.26
C ASP A 250 4.66 -29.71 -14.98
N ASP A 251 5.28 -28.53 -14.99
CA ASP A 251 6.71 -28.37 -14.75
C ASP A 251 7.00 -28.20 -13.24
N PRO A 252 8.19 -28.66 -12.77
CA PRO A 252 8.61 -28.40 -11.38
C PRO A 252 8.68 -26.90 -11.07
N GLN A 253 8.02 -26.47 -9.98
CA GLN A 253 8.01 -25.09 -9.52
C GLN A 253 9.01 -24.90 -8.36
N PRO A 254 9.53 -23.66 -8.14
CA PRO A 254 9.22 -22.41 -8.85
C PRO A 254 9.98 -22.26 -10.18
N LEU A 255 9.35 -21.65 -11.18
CA LEU A 255 9.97 -21.30 -12.46
C LEU A 255 10.13 -19.78 -12.60
N PRO A 256 11.28 -19.29 -13.15
CA PRO A 256 11.56 -17.85 -13.26
C PRO A 256 10.44 -17.00 -13.92
N PRO A 257 9.77 -17.44 -15.01
CA PRO A 257 8.68 -16.65 -15.59
C PRO A 257 7.46 -16.52 -14.67
N VAL A 258 7.14 -17.58 -13.88
CA VAL A 258 6.05 -17.57 -12.90
C VAL A 258 6.41 -16.67 -11.72
N VAL A 259 7.63 -16.81 -11.20
CA VAL A 259 8.15 -15.97 -10.11
C VAL A 259 8.10 -14.50 -10.50
N PHE A 260 8.71 -14.15 -11.64
CA PHE A 260 8.79 -12.77 -12.12
C PHE A 260 7.40 -12.14 -12.32
N SER A 261 6.50 -12.83 -13.03
CA SER A 261 5.16 -12.31 -13.32
C SER A 261 4.32 -12.14 -12.05
N THR A 262 4.37 -13.08 -11.11
CA THR A 262 3.61 -13.01 -9.86
C THR A 262 4.17 -11.96 -8.89
N VAL A 263 5.50 -11.79 -8.82
CA VAL A 263 6.13 -10.75 -8.00
C VAL A 263 5.75 -9.36 -8.50
N ILE A 264 5.91 -9.09 -9.80
CA ILE A 264 5.56 -7.78 -10.37
C ILE A 264 4.05 -7.52 -10.21
N HIS A 265 3.19 -8.50 -10.47
CA HIS A 265 1.75 -8.36 -10.27
C HIS A 265 1.42 -7.99 -8.81
N THR A 266 2.07 -8.58 -7.83
CA THR A 266 1.89 -8.26 -6.40
C THR A 266 2.34 -6.82 -6.09
N VAL A 267 3.54 -6.42 -6.54
CA VAL A 267 4.10 -5.08 -6.27
C VAL A 267 3.29 -3.97 -6.94
N VAL A 268 2.83 -4.20 -8.18
CA VAL A 268 1.95 -3.24 -8.86
C VAL A 268 0.58 -3.16 -8.18
N GLY A 269 0.07 -4.28 -7.63
CA GLY A 269 -1.14 -4.31 -6.82
C GLY A 269 -1.02 -3.43 -5.56
N ALA A 270 0.09 -3.55 -4.84
CA ALA A 270 0.44 -2.70 -3.70
C ALA A 270 0.50 -1.21 -4.10
N THR A 271 1.15 -0.93 -5.23
CA THR A 271 1.25 0.43 -5.78
C THR A 271 -0.11 0.99 -6.18
N LEU A 272 -1.00 0.17 -6.76
CA LEU A 272 -2.37 0.56 -7.09
C LEU A 272 -3.18 0.90 -5.84
N PHE A 273 -3.04 0.11 -4.77
CA PHE A 273 -3.69 0.41 -3.49
C PHE A 273 -3.15 1.72 -2.90
N ALA A 274 -1.84 1.90 -2.82
CA ALA A 274 -1.23 3.16 -2.36
C ALA A 274 -1.66 4.37 -3.19
N ALA A 275 -1.73 4.24 -4.53
CA ALA A 275 -2.22 5.29 -5.42
C ALA A 275 -3.70 5.64 -5.16
N SER A 276 -4.52 4.65 -4.79
CA SER A 276 -5.92 4.89 -4.41
C SER A 276 -6.02 5.69 -3.11
N ILE A 277 -5.17 5.43 -2.12
CA ILE A 277 -5.06 6.22 -0.88
C ILE A 277 -4.61 7.66 -1.21
N VAL A 278 -3.57 7.84 -2.04
CA VAL A 278 -3.15 9.19 -2.47
C VAL A 278 -4.29 9.93 -3.17
N THR A 279 -5.09 9.23 -3.99
CA THR A 279 -6.27 9.83 -4.64
C THR A 279 -7.29 10.30 -3.60
N VAL A 280 -7.55 9.52 -2.55
CA VAL A 280 -8.40 9.94 -1.42
C VAL A 280 -7.83 11.21 -0.80
N LEU A 281 -6.55 11.20 -0.42
CA LEU A 281 -5.89 12.31 0.27
C LEU A 281 -5.88 13.60 -0.56
N VAL A 282 -5.63 13.50 -1.88
CA VAL A 282 -5.70 14.65 -2.80
C VAL A 282 -7.10 15.22 -2.87
N CYS A 283 -8.13 14.37 -2.98
CA CYS A 283 -9.51 14.83 -3.03
C CYS A 283 -9.93 15.51 -1.71
N TYR A 284 -9.57 14.94 -0.56
CA TYR A 284 -9.86 15.57 0.74
C TYR A 284 -9.08 16.88 0.95
N ARG A 285 -7.90 17.02 0.33
CA ARG A 285 -7.10 18.25 0.44
C ARG A 285 -7.63 19.39 -0.43
N LEU A 286 -8.21 19.07 -1.60
CA LEU A 286 -8.61 20.06 -2.59
C LEU A 286 -10.11 20.36 -2.62
N VAL A 287 -10.94 19.45 -2.10
CA VAL A 287 -12.40 19.57 -2.13
C VAL A 287 -12.91 19.56 -0.69
N PRO A 288 -13.37 20.68 -0.12
CA PRO A 288 -13.90 20.70 1.23
C PRO A 288 -15.18 19.86 1.36
N THR A 289 -15.39 19.26 2.51
CA THR A 289 -16.62 18.52 2.80
C THR A 289 -17.80 19.48 2.97
N LYS A 290 -19.03 19.03 2.66
CA LYS A 290 -20.23 19.85 2.87
C LYS A 290 -20.34 20.41 4.29
N ARG A 291 -19.84 19.69 5.28
CA ARG A 291 -19.83 20.11 6.68
C ARG A 291 -18.89 21.30 6.91
N GLU A 292 -17.72 21.28 6.28
CA GLU A 292 -16.73 22.39 6.38
C GLU A 292 -17.25 23.65 5.71
N VAL A 293 -17.93 23.53 4.57
CA VAL A 293 -18.56 24.67 3.86
C VAL A 293 -19.65 25.30 4.74
N ILE A 294 -20.51 24.50 5.37
CA ILE A 294 -21.56 25.01 6.28
C ILE A 294 -20.96 25.72 7.48
N PHE A 295 -19.90 25.18 8.08
CA PHE A 295 -19.19 25.82 9.22
C PHE A 295 -18.53 27.15 8.85
N ALA A 296 -17.92 27.23 7.65
CA ALA A 296 -17.31 28.46 7.15
C ALA A 296 -18.36 29.56 6.90
N THR A 297 -19.50 29.22 6.30
CA THR A 297 -20.61 30.15 6.06
C THR A 297 -21.27 30.63 7.36
N THR A 298 -21.41 29.78 8.38
CA THR A 298 -21.97 30.18 9.68
C THR A 298 -21.04 31.06 10.49
N LYS A 299 -19.73 31.04 10.23
CA LYS A 299 -18.75 31.95 10.87
C LYS A 299 -18.47 33.23 10.09
N GLY A 300 -19.13 33.45 8.93
CA GLY A 300 -18.87 34.60 8.08
C GLY A 300 -17.54 34.58 7.32
N GLU A 301 -16.84 33.44 7.34
CA GLU A 301 -15.63 33.15 6.57
C GLU A 301 -16.09 32.60 5.21
N VAL A 302 -16.44 33.50 4.26
CA VAL A 302 -16.77 33.09 2.87
C VAL A 302 -15.46 32.62 2.22
N PRO A 303 -15.36 31.37 1.71
CA PRO A 303 -14.24 31.00 0.83
C PRO A 303 -14.36 31.82 -0.46
N ALA A 304 -13.29 32.54 -0.78
CA ALA A 304 -13.15 33.25 -2.05
C ALA A 304 -13.07 32.28 -3.24
#